data_fe8ba590670ca2151bec824645da61d4
#
_entry.id   fe8ba590670ca2151bec824645da61d4
#
_cell.length_a   1.000
_cell.length_b   1.000
_cell.length_c   1.000
_cell.angle_alpha   90.00
_cell.angle_beta   90.00
_cell.angle_gamma   90.00
#
_symmetry.space_group_name_H-M   'P 1'
#
loop_
_entity.id
_entity.type
_entity.pdbx_description
1 polymer ?
#
loop_
_entity_poly.entity_id
_entity_poly.type
_entity_poly.pdbx_seq_one_letter_code
_entity_poly.pdbx_strand_id
1 'polypeptide(L)'
;MAQVSQNIFDSPVGKYRLIPQGSRLVGTYSSEVEFGQARVLVAWQRIIFPDGKTMDIGAMPGADGVGYAGFKDQVNNHYLRIFGSALIMSAIVAGTAYSQRDAGGAFGRQNAGSIMSQSLGQQLGLVTANLIRKNMNISPTLEIRPGYRFNIIVTKDMVFNKPYQSFDYARSNHP
;
A
#
# COMPACT_ATOMS: atom_id res chain seq x y z
N MET A 1 -2.98 12.83 6.40
CA MET A 1 -3.43 13.45 7.65
C MET A 1 -4.12 12.42 8.52
N ALA A 2 -4.01 12.53 9.84
CA ALA A 2 -4.67 11.66 10.80
C ALA A 2 -5.12 12.45 12.03
N GLN A 3 -5.83 11.80 12.94
CA GLN A 3 -6.35 12.43 14.14
C GLN A 3 -5.97 11.60 15.38
N VAL A 4 -5.59 12.27 16.44
CA VAL A 4 -5.29 11.65 17.73
C VAL A 4 -6.58 11.15 18.37
N SER A 5 -6.67 9.87 18.64
CA SER A 5 -7.88 9.20 19.16
C SER A 5 -8.00 9.22 20.68
N GLN A 6 -6.90 9.46 21.39
CA GLN A 6 -6.85 9.44 22.85
C GLN A 6 -5.97 10.59 23.36
N ASN A 7 -6.26 11.07 24.59
CA ASN A 7 -5.39 12.03 25.24
C ASN A 7 -4.04 11.39 25.55
N ILE A 8 -2.96 12.12 25.28
CA ILE A 8 -1.59 11.70 25.61
C ILE A 8 -1.12 12.53 26.79
N PHE A 9 -0.66 11.83 27.82
CA PHE A 9 -0.17 12.40 29.06
C PHE A 9 1.35 12.34 29.14
N ASP A 10 1.92 13.06 30.08
CA ASP A 10 3.35 13.08 30.36
C ASP A 10 3.85 11.71 30.83
N SER A 11 5.05 11.33 30.44
CA SER A 11 5.66 10.04 30.78
C SER A 11 6.05 9.92 32.26
N PRO A 12 6.55 10.99 32.94
CA PRO A 12 7.03 10.85 34.31
C PRO A 12 5.94 10.65 35.36
N VAL A 13 4.79 11.32 35.20
CA VAL A 13 3.74 11.34 36.24
C VAL A 13 2.40 10.82 35.69
N GLY A 14 2.17 10.90 34.39
CA GLY A 14 0.92 10.50 33.75
C GLY A 14 -0.27 11.42 34.09
N LYS A 15 -0.02 12.63 34.61
CA LYS A 15 -1.05 13.55 35.09
C LYS A 15 -1.32 14.70 34.12
N TYR A 16 -0.28 15.20 33.47
CA TYR A 16 -0.38 16.38 32.62
C TYR A 16 -0.70 15.98 31.19
N ARG A 17 -1.84 16.46 30.70
CA ARG A 17 -2.22 16.24 29.30
C ARG A 17 -1.34 17.07 28.38
N LEU A 18 -0.59 16.42 27.51
CA LEU A 18 0.32 17.06 26.57
C LEU A 18 -0.33 17.22 25.19
N ILE A 19 -0.95 16.16 24.68
CA ILE A 19 -1.63 16.20 23.38
C ILE A 19 -3.07 15.77 23.59
N PRO A 20 -4.04 16.64 23.35
CA PRO A 20 -5.46 16.31 23.52
C PRO A 20 -5.96 15.43 22.37
N GLN A 21 -6.96 14.63 22.66
CA GLN A 21 -7.78 13.98 21.65
C GLN A 21 -8.32 15.01 20.65
N GLY A 22 -8.40 14.65 19.37
CA GLY A 22 -8.84 15.56 18.33
C GLY A 22 -7.71 16.37 17.68
N SER A 23 -6.49 16.36 18.23
CA SER A 23 -5.32 16.93 17.55
C SER A 23 -5.09 16.26 16.22
N ARG A 24 -4.67 17.02 15.21
CA ARG A 24 -4.41 16.51 13.87
C ARG A 24 -2.93 16.27 13.66
N LEU A 25 -2.64 15.22 12.93
CA LEU A 25 -1.30 14.83 12.52
C LEU A 25 -1.12 15.08 11.03
N VAL A 26 -0.03 15.71 10.66
CA VAL A 26 0.38 15.92 9.28
C VAL A 26 1.70 15.19 9.06
N GLY A 27 1.77 14.44 7.99
CA GLY A 27 2.95 13.68 7.63
C GLY A 27 3.02 13.41 6.14
N THR A 28 4.11 12.83 5.71
CA THR A 28 4.37 12.37 4.36
C THR A 28 4.39 10.86 4.31
N TYR A 29 4.10 10.29 3.16
CA TYR A 29 4.17 8.86 2.92
C TYR A 29 5.06 8.57 1.72
N SER A 30 5.68 7.41 1.69
CA SER A 30 6.38 6.93 0.51
C SER A 30 5.37 6.38 -0.48
N SER A 31 5.39 6.95 -1.69
CA SER A 31 4.57 6.47 -2.82
C SER A 31 5.29 5.43 -3.68
N GLU A 32 6.57 5.21 -3.46
CA GLU A 32 7.35 4.20 -4.16
C GLU A 32 7.00 2.83 -3.59
N VAL A 33 6.21 2.09 -4.33
CA VAL A 33 5.76 0.75 -3.96
C VAL A 33 6.30 -0.23 -5.00
N GLU A 34 7.15 -1.13 -4.56
CA GLU A 34 7.68 -2.21 -5.40
C GLU A 34 6.74 -3.42 -5.38
N PHE A 35 6.86 -4.25 -6.43
CA PHE A 35 6.11 -5.51 -6.48
C PHE A 35 6.47 -6.40 -5.28
N GLY A 36 5.45 -6.83 -4.53
CA GLY A 36 5.63 -7.60 -3.29
C GLY A 36 5.64 -6.76 -2.02
N GLN A 37 5.74 -5.44 -2.11
CA GLN A 37 5.60 -4.57 -0.95
C GLN A 37 4.13 -4.47 -0.55
N ALA A 38 3.86 -4.73 0.74
CA ALA A 38 2.50 -4.72 1.29
C ALA A 38 2.30 -3.64 2.36
N ARG A 39 3.27 -2.73 2.55
CA ARG A 39 3.25 -1.71 3.61
C ARG A 39 3.55 -0.32 3.06
N VAL A 40 2.78 0.67 3.50
CA VAL A 40 3.02 2.09 3.25
C VAL A 40 3.80 2.66 4.42
N LEU A 41 4.98 3.20 4.15
CA LEU A 41 5.76 3.91 5.16
C LEU A 41 5.24 5.34 5.27
N VAL A 42 4.97 5.77 6.49
CA VAL A 42 4.49 7.12 6.80
C VAL A 42 5.39 7.74 7.85
N ALA A 43 5.77 8.99 7.64
CA ALA A 43 6.52 9.79 8.58
C ALA A 43 5.68 11.01 9.00
N TRP A 44 5.40 11.09 10.29
CA TRP A 44 4.62 12.19 10.87
C TRP A 44 5.55 13.33 11.25
N GLN A 45 5.23 14.54 10.78
CA GLN A 45 6.11 15.69 10.90
C GLN A 45 5.56 16.75 11.84
N ARG A 46 4.24 16.92 11.90
CA ARG A 46 3.63 18.02 12.61
C ARG A 46 2.36 17.61 13.33
N ILE A 47 2.17 18.15 14.53
CA ILE A 47 0.92 18.10 15.27
C ILE A 47 0.25 19.48 15.19
N ILE A 48 -1.04 19.48 14.89
CA ILE A 48 -1.90 20.67 14.96
C ILE A 48 -2.86 20.45 16.11
N PHE A 49 -2.78 21.27 17.13
CA PHE A 49 -3.64 21.22 18.30
C PHE A 49 -5.04 21.80 17.98
N PRO A 50 -6.08 21.46 18.77
CA PRO A 50 -7.41 22.01 18.58
C PRO A 50 -7.51 23.53 18.72
N ASP A 51 -6.58 24.14 19.45
CA ASP A 51 -6.45 25.61 19.61
C ASP A 51 -5.72 26.29 18.44
N GLY A 52 -5.36 25.54 17.40
CA GLY A 52 -4.67 26.06 16.21
C GLY A 52 -3.14 26.14 16.34
N LYS A 53 -2.58 25.91 17.52
CA LYS A 53 -1.12 25.83 17.68
C LYS A 53 -0.55 24.64 16.93
N THR A 54 0.68 24.78 16.49
CA THR A 54 1.39 23.71 15.78
C THR A 54 2.69 23.37 16.48
N MET A 55 3.06 22.11 16.42
CA MET A 55 4.32 21.59 16.94
C MET A 55 4.97 20.70 15.89
N ASP A 56 6.22 20.95 15.60
CA ASP A 56 7.04 20.07 14.76
C ASP A 56 7.56 18.91 15.60
N ILE A 57 7.35 17.71 15.10
CA ILE A 57 7.79 16.47 15.80
C ILE A 57 8.91 15.76 15.04
N GLY A 58 9.42 16.39 13.97
CA GLY A 58 10.36 15.74 13.06
C GLY A 58 9.70 14.57 12.32
N ALA A 59 10.47 13.68 11.76
CA ALA A 59 9.96 12.56 10.98
C ALA A 59 9.71 11.32 11.85
N MET A 60 8.63 11.30 12.63
CA MET A 60 8.29 10.15 13.47
C MET A 60 7.59 9.06 12.65
N PRO A 61 8.07 7.81 12.67
CA PRO A 61 7.48 6.74 11.89
C PRO A 61 6.12 6.31 12.44
N GLY A 62 5.19 6.04 11.51
CA GLY A 62 3.94 5.36 11.81
C GLY A 62 4.14 3.86 11.88
N ALA A 63 3.43 3.20 12.80
CA ALA A 63 3.39 1.76 12.96
C ALA A 63 1.96 1.25 12.96
N ASP A 64 1.77 0.00 12.59
CA ASP A 64 0.47 -0.66 12.72
C ASP A 64 0.10 -0.93 14.19
N GLY A 65 -1.09 -1.48 14.42
CA GLY A 65 -1.58 -1.78 15.78
C GLY A 65 -0.73 -2.80 16.55
N VAL A 66 0.10 -3.57 15.85
CA VAL A 66 1.00 -4.59 16.43
C VAL A 66 2.41 -4.01 16.68
N GLY A 67 2.73 -2.85 16.13
CA GLY A 67 4.01 -2.17 16.32
C GLY A 67 5.00 -2.32 15.16
N TYR A 68 4.62 -2.96 14.07
CA TYR A 68 5.47 -3.02 12.87
C TYR A 68 5.45 -1.69 12.12
N ALA A 69 6.60 -1.25 11.64
CA ALA A 69 6.73 -0.03 10.85
C ALA A 69 5.88 -0.06 9.58
N GLY A 70 5.23 1.07 9.28
CA GLY A 70 4.34 1.25 8.16
C GLY A 70 2.94 0.66 8.36
N PHE A 71 2.05 1.01 7.45
CA PHE A 71 0.65 0.60 7.48
C PHE A 71 0.38 -0.50 6.47
N LYS A 72 -0.39 -1.50 6.88
CA LYS A 72 -0.86 -2.58 6.01
C LYS A 72 -2.36 -2.71 6.18
N ASP A 73 -3.10 -2.52 5.09
CA ASP A 73 -4.54 -2.76 5.06
C ASP A 73 -4.88 -3.59 3.82
N GLN A 74 -5.43 -3.01 2.78
CA GLN A 74 -5.76 -3.74 1.56
C GLN A 74 -4.64 -3.61 0.52
N VAL A 75 -4.30 -4.73 -0.10
CA VAL A 75 -3.28 -4.80 -1.17
C VAL A 75 -3.93 -5.36 -2.42
N ASN A 76 -4.02 -4.55 -3.47
CA ASN A 76 -4.48 -5.00 -4.76
C ASN A 76 -3.28 -5.26 -5.67
N ASN A 77 -2.94 -6.53 -5.85
CA ASN A 77 -1.83 -6.96 -6.70
C ASN A 77 -2.19 -7.05 -8.18
N HIS A 78 -3.40 -6.69 -8.58
CA HIS A 78 -3.87 -6.70 -9.97
C HIS A 78 -3.64 -8.04 -10.72
N TYR A 79 -3.77 -9.17 -10.02
CA TYR A 79 -3.48 -10.49 -10.58
C TYR A 79 -4.21 -10.78 -11.90
N LEU A 80 -5.48 -10.39 -12.03
CA LEU A 80 -6.23 -10.55 -13.28
C LEU A 80 -5.61 -9.73 -14.42
N ARG A 81 -5.06 -8.56 -14.13
CA ARG A 81 -4.39 -7.73 -15.14
C ARG A 81 -3.04 -8.32 -15.54
N ILE A 82 -2.31 -8.88 -14.57
CA ILE A 82 -0.98 -9.47 -14.80
C ILE A 82 -1.12 -10.79 -15.57
N PHE A 83 -1.99 -11.68 -15.11
CA PHE A 83 -2.07 -13.05 -15.63
C PHE A 83 -3.24 -13.29 -16.59
N GLY A 84 -4.23 -12.40 -16.66
CA GLY A 84 -5.43 -12.59 -17.49
C GLY A 84 -5.11 -12.76 -18.97
N SER A 85 -4.20 -11.96 -19.52
CA SER A 85 -3.76 -12.08 -20.91
C SER A 85 -3.02 -13.41 -21.16
N ALA A 86 -2.20 -13.86 -20.23
CA ALA A 86 -1.49 -15.13 -20.33
C ALA A 86 -2.45 -16.33 -20.29
N LEU A 87 -3.50 -16.25 -19.48
CA LEU A 87 -4.53 -17.29 -19.37
C LEU A 87 -5.34 -17.41 -20.67
N ILE A 88 -5.74 -16.28 -21.26
CA ILE A 88 -6.44 -16.26 -22.56
C ILE A 88 -5.54 -16.84 -23.65
N MET A 89 -4.28 -16.43 -23.73
CA MET A 89 -3.33 -16.97 -24.70
C MET A 89 -3.11 -18.47 -24.52
N SER A 90 -2.98 -18.96 -23.29
CA SER A 90 -2.87 -20.38 -23.00
C SER A 90 -4.08 -21.17 -23.45
N ALA A 91 -5.28 -20.62 -23.28
CA ALA A 91 -6.52 -21.27 -23.75
C ALA A 91 -6.57 -21.36 -25.29
N ILE A 92 -6.13 -20.34 -26.01
CA ILE A 92 -6.04 -20.33 -27.47
C ILE A 92 -5.04 -21.41 -27.95
N VAL A 93 -3.85 -21.43 -27.36
CA VAL A 93 -2.80 -22.43 -27.69
C VAL A 93 -3.28 -23.85 -27.39
N ALA A 94 -3.91 -24.07 -26.27
CA ALA A 94 -4.48 -25.39 -25.90
C ALA A 94 -5.61 -25.78 -26.87
N GLY A 95 -6.48 -24.87 -27.26
CA GLY A 95 -7.56 -25.12 -28.21
C GLY A 95 -7.05 -25.48 -29.58
N THR A 96 -6.02 -24.82 -30.10
CA THR A 96 -5.40 -25.19 -31.39
C THR A 96 -4.68 -26.53 -31.32
N ALA A 97 -3.98 -26.83 -30.24
CA ALA A 97 -3.32 -28.14 -30.03
C ALA A 97 -4.33 -29.28 -29.92
N TYR A 98 -5.47 -29.05 -29.27
CA TYR A 98 -6.54 -30.05 -29.16
C TYR A 98 -7.21 -30.31 -30.49
N SER A 99 -7.55 -29.29 -31.27
CA SER A 99 -8.16 -29.41 -32.60
C SER A 99 -7.30 -30.17 -33.60
N GLN A 100 -5.98 -30.21 -33.41
CA GLN A 100 -5.06 -30.94 -34.30
C GLN A 100 -4.87 -32.40 -33.94
N ARG A 101 -5.25 -32.84 -32.74
CA ARG A 101 -5.20 -34.28 -32.35
C ARG A 101 -6.17 -35.11 -33.16
N ASP A 102 -7.30 -34.58 -33.53
CA ASP A 102 -8.32 -35.32 -34.31
C ASP A 102 -8.02 -35.33 -35.82
N ALA A 103 -7.09 -34.52 -36.34
CA ALA A 103 -6.71 -34.48 -37.76
C ALA A 103 -5.52 -35.36 -38.12
N GLY A 104 -4.89 -36.04 -37.14
CA GLY A 104 -3.72 -36.90 -37.31
C GLY A 104 -4.09 -38.37 -37.38
N GLY A 105 -4.57 -38.84 -38.52
CA GLY A 105 -4.70 -40.25 -38.76
C GLY A 105 -3.34 -40.98 -38.68
N ALA A 106 -3.36 -42.27 -38.36
CA ALA A 106 -2.35 -43.22 -37.92
C ALA A 106 -1.04 -43.38 -38.74
N PHE A 107 -0.60 -42.39 -39.51
CA PHE A 107 0.68 -42.44 -40.23
C PHE A 107 1.47 -41.15 -39.99
N GLY A 108 2.55 -41.25 -39.25
CA GLY A 108 3.47 -40.21 -38.82
C GLY A 108 4.14 -39.36 -39.93
N ARG A 109 3.35 -38.67 -40.74
CA ARG A 109 3.87 -37.60 -41.59
C ARG A 109 3.78 -36.28 -40.81
N GLN A 110 4.93 -35.67 -40.56
CA GLN A 110 4.98 -34.27 -40.12
C GLN A 110 4.27 -33.43 -41.17
N ASN A 111 2.99 -33.15 -40.94
CA ASN A 111 2.21 -32.30 -41.79
C ASN A 111 2.65 -30.83 -41.58
N ALA A 112 2.67 -30.05 -42.66
CA ALA A 112 2.97 -28.59 -42.58
C ALA A 112 2.17 -27.90 -41.46
N GLY A 113 0.98 -28.37 -41.12
CA GLY A 113 0.16 -27.92 -40.02
C GLY A 113 0.78 -28.15 -38.62
N SER A 114 1.47 -29.28 -38.40
CA SER A 114 2.10 -29.57 -37.11
C SER A 114 3.34 -28.74 -36.89
N ILE A 115 4.12 -28.47 -37.94
CA ILE A 115 5.29 -27.59 -37.89
C ILE A 115 4.84 -26.13 -37.66
N MET A 116 3.77 -25.72 -38.32
CA MET A 116 3.22 -24.36 -38.16
C MET A 116 2.64 -24.15 -36.78
N SER A 117 1.96 -25.11 -36.19
CA SER A 117 1.45 -25.00 -34.81
C SER A 117 2.56 -25.01 -33.77
N GLN A 118 3.64 -25.77 -33.97
CA GLN A 118 4.79 -25.79 -33.09
C GLN A 118 5.52 -24.45 -33.12
N SER A 119 5.72 -23.86 -34.30
CA SER A 119 6.35 -22.53 -34.44
C SER A 119 5.47 -21.43 -33.88
N LEU A 120 4.15 -21.47 -34.10
CA LEU A 120 3.20 -20.54 -33.48
C LEU A 120 3.17 -20.69 -31.96
N GLY A 121 3.19 -21.91 -31.44
CA GLY A 121 3.26 -22.17 -30.00
C GLY A 121 4.50 -21.57 -29.36
N GLN A 122 5.66 -21.70 -29.98
CA GLN A 122 6.90 -21.09 -29.52
C GLN A 122 6.85 -19.55 -29.57
N GLN A 123 6.35 -18.96 -30.65
CA GLN A 123 6.21 -17.51 -30.76
C GLN A 123 5.21 -16.96 -29.75
N LEU A 124 4.05 -17.60 -29.58
CA LEU A 124 3.08 -17.20 -28.58
C LEU A 124 3.63 -17.36 -27.16
N GLY A 125 4.44 -18.39 -26.90
CA GLY A 125 5.16 -18.56 -25.65
C GLY A 125 6.09 -17.39 -25.32
N LEU A 126 6.88 -16.93 -26.29
CA LEU A 126 7.76 -15.78 -26.14
C LEU A 126 6.98 -14.48 -25.93
N VAL A 127 5.92 -14.26 -26.69
CA VAL A 127 5.05 -13.09 -26.52
C VAL A 127 4.41 -13.08 -25.12
N THR A 128 3.92 -14.23 -24.67
CA THR A 128 3.32 -14.39 -23.33
C THR A 128 4.36 -14.12 -22.24
N ALA A 129 5.57 -14.67 -22.37
CA ALA A 129 6.66 -14.39 -21.42
C ALA A 129 7.01 -12.91 -21.35
N ASN A 130 7.05 -12.22 -22.49
CA ASN A 130 7.32 -10.77 -22.54
C ASN A 130 6.15 -9.96 -21.94
N LEU A 131 4.91 -10.35 -22.18
CA LEU A 131 3.74 -9.73 -21.54
C LEU A 131 3.76 -9.89 -20.03
N ILE A 132 4.09 -11.07 -19.53
CA ILE A 132 4.22 -11.31 -18.10
C ILE A 132 5.33 -10.44 -17.52
N ARG A 133 6.52 -10.39 -18.12
CA ARG A 133 7.63 -9.53 -17.67
C ARG A 133 7.22 -8.06 -17.63
N LYS A 134 6.54 -7.56 -18.66
CA LYS A 134 6.07 -6.18 -18.70
C LYS A 134 5.02 -5.91 -17.63
N ASN A 135 4.14 -6.87 -17.37
CA ASN A 135 3.09 -6.73 -16.39
C ASN A 135 3.59 -6.94 -14.94
N MET A 136 4.70 -7.63 -14.73
CA MET A 136 5.33 -7.74 -13.40
C MET A 136 5.86 -6.41 -12.86
N ASN A 137 6.09 -5.42 -13.74
CA ASN A 137 6.44 -4.06 -13.33
C ASN A 137 5.22 -3.22 -12.88
N ILE A 138 4.02 -3.79 -12.86
CA ILE A 138 2.85 -3.11 -12.32
C ILE A 138 2.95 -3.11 -10.80
N SER A 139 3.17 -1.92 -10.23
CA SER A 139 3.19 -1.74 -8.78
C SER A 139 1.82 -2.06 -8.18
N PRO A 140 1.78 -2.75 -7.03
CA PRO A 140 0.53 -3.00 -6.32
C PRO A 140 -0.07 -1.68 -5.83
N THR A 141 -1.40 -1.64 -5.76
CA THR A 141 -2.10 -0.53 -5.12
C THR A 141 -2.33 -0.87 -3.65
N LEU A 142 -1.79 -0.02 -2.76
CA LEU A 142 -2.00 -0.13 -1.32
C LEU A 142 -3.10 0.86 -0.92
N GLU A 143 -4.19 0.35 -0.37
CA GLU A 143 -5.32 1.16 0.07
C GLU A 143 -5.44 1.11 1.59
N ILE A 144 -5.37 2.27 2.23
CA ILE A 144 -5.59 2.43 3.66
C ILE A 144 -7.00 3.02 3.85
N ARG A 145 -7.90 2.23 4.40
CA ARG A 145 -9.30 2.63 4.59
C ARG A 145 -9.46 3.69 5.67
N PRO A 146 -10.45 4.56 5.55
CA PRO A 146 -10.82 5.50 6.61
C PRO A 146 -11.10 4.75 7.92
N GLY A 147 -10.66 5.32 9.05
CA GLY A 147 -10.80 4.69 10.36
C GLY A 147 -9.70 3.69 10.72
N TYR A 148 -8.68 3.51 9.88
CA TYR A 148 -7.52 2.69 10.21
C TYR A 148 -6.82 3.23 11.46
N ARG A 149 -6.62 2.37 12.46
CA ARG A 149 -5.93 2.71 13.72
C ARG A 149 -4.46 2.34 13.62
N PHE A 150 -3.63 3.25 14.08
CA PHE A 150 -2.18 3.08 14.04
C PHE A 150 -1.52 3.71 15.26
N ASN A 151 -0.26 3.37 15.47
CA ASN A 151 0.59 3.92 16.50
C ASN A 151 1.68 4.81 15.87
N ILE A 152 2.18 5.76 16.64
CA ILE A 152 3.36 6.53 16.27
C ILE A 152 4.49 6.10 17.19
N ILE A 153 5.62 5.73 16.61
CA ILE A 153 6.81 5.40 17.37
C ILE A 153 7.59 6.68 17.62
N VAL A 154 7.70 7.06 18.88
CA VAL A 154 8.46 8.23 19.29
C VAL A 154 9.94 7.86 19.27
N THR A 155 10.69 8.41 18.34
CA THR A 155 12.13 8.13 18.17
C THR A 155 13.03 9.23 18.71
N LYS A 156 12.43 10.36 19.15
CA LYS A 156 13.15 11.52 19.69
C LYS A 156 12.40 12.05 20.88
N ASP A 157 13.11 12.65 21.81
CA ASP A 157 12.51 13.33 22.95
C ASP A 157 11.67 14.52 22.46
N MET A 158 10.44 14.60 22.98
CA MET A 158 9.53 15.72 22.75
C MET A 158 9.41 16.52 24.04
N VAL A 159 9.90 17.75 24.01
CA VAL A 159 9.84 18.65 25.16
C VAL A 159 8.63 19.56 25.05
N PHE A 160 7.76 19.50 26.03
CA PHE A 160 6.62 20.39 26.17
C PHE A 160 6.88 21.40 27.27
N ASN A 161 6.93 22.67 26.94
CA ASN A 161 7.19 23.74 27.90
C ASN A 161 6.05 23.92 28.92
N LYS A 162 4.82 23.58 28.52
CA LYS A 162 3.61 23.68 29.34
C LYS A 162 2.63 22.57 28.98
N PRO A 163 1.83 22.06 29.94
CA PRO A 163 0.72 21.19 29.65
C PRO A 163 -0.28 21.87 28.71
N TYR A 164 -1.00 21.09 27.90
CA TYR A 164 -2.04 21.61 27.05
C TYR A 164 -3.17 22.21 27.88
N GLN A 165 -3.48 23.47 27.63
CA GLN A 165 -4.65 24.16 28.14
C GLN A 165 -5.58 24.48 26.96
N SER A 166 -6.84 24.08 27.07
CA SER A 166 -7.86 24.42 26.08
C SER A 166 -8.01 25.94 25.98
N PHE A 167 -8.27 26.44 24.78
CA PHE A 167 -8.59 27.85 24.59
C PHE A 167 -9.90 28.18 25.28
N ASP A 168 -9.89 29.19 26.14
CA ASP A 168 -11.06 29.68 26.86
C ASP A 168 -11.56 30.96 26.16
N TYR A 169 -12.58 30.81 25.36
CA TYR A 169 -13.22 31.95 24.64
C TYR A 169 -13.90 32.95 25.59
N ALA A 170 -14.26 32.52 26.81
CA ALA A 170 -14.88 33.40 27.80
C ALA A 170 -13.93 34.44 28.40
N ARG A 171 -12.61 34.15 28.41
CA ARG A 171 -11.59 35.04 28.92
C ARG A 171 -11.08 36.08 27.92
N SER A 172 -11.41 35.97 26.64
CA SER A 172 -10.95 36.90 25.62
C SER A 172 -11.77 38.18 25.52
N ASN A 173 -12.88 38.32 26.29
CA ASN A 173 -13.80 39.44 26.20
C ASN A 173 -13.67 40.45 27.34
N HIS A 174 -12.52 40.55 27.99
CA HIS A 174 -12.26 41.68 28.89
C HIS A 174 -11.23 42.63 28.28
N PRO A 175 -11.63 43.90 28.02
CA PRO A 175 -10.74 44.98 27.56
C PRO A 175 -9.65 45.29 28.57
#